data_f919b633f14c669a1dc9c6d82b76ba09
#
_entry.id   f919b633f14c669a1dc9c6d82b76ba09
#
_cell.length_a   1.000
_cell.length_b   1.000
_cell.length_c   1.000
_cell.angle_alpha   90.00
_cell.angle_beta   90.00
_cell.angle_gamma   90.00
#
_symmetry.space_group_name_H-M   'P 1'
#
loop_
_entity.id
_entity.type
_entity.pdbx_description
1 polymer ?
#
loop_
_entity_poly.entity_id
_entity_poly.type
_entity_poly.pdbx_seq_one_letter_code
_entity_poly.pdbx_strand_id
1 'polypeptide(L)'
;MATFDHPFLPNAGPPIRKMMLDAIGVASIEELYSDIPAQVRTNHPLKVDWLPSEQEVKSHLERVLAENKSASDMPIFLGGGIYNHYLPAAVKAILGRTEFQTSYTPYQAEISQGLLQSLFEFQSMIADLTQMDAVNSSLYDGSTALGEAARMASRATGRKKILVPRSLHPAKLSVLKNYTEPAGIGLETFMYDKETGGVSSADLQSKVDRDTAAVYCEVPSFFGILDQEVANVPSICHSRGALSIVGFDPISLGGLKPPGEYGADIVIAEGQSISTEMNFGGPALGIIGCRGENLIRQLPGRLIGMTTTLDGKEKAFSMVLQTREQHIRREKATSNICTNEALFAIGAAAYLSLLGPKGLRQLFESILVKTSYAIKMLSELPGVVVPRFTSPHYQEFVASFKGTKGTLARLNKSLLSNGVHGGKSLVKDFPELGESALFCVTETHSAEAIDKLRLLIEKLQEA
;
A
#
# COMPACT_ATOMS: atom_id res chain seq x y z
N MET A 1 -43.69 16.63 16.29
CA MET A 1 -43.09 15.42 15.70
C MET A 1 -43.44 14.25 16.61
N ALA A 2 -44.05 13.19 16.09
CA ALA A 2 -44.27 11.98 16.88
C ALA A 2 -42.88 11.43 17.26
N THR A 3 -42.66 11.23 18.57
CA THR A 3 -41.44 10.60 19.07
C THR A 3 -41.48 9.14 18.65
N PHE A 4 -40.69 8.77 17.64
CA PHE A 4 -40.56 7.39 17.21
C PHE A 4 -39.61 6.68 18.19
N ASP A 5 -40.17 5.79 18.98
CA ASP A 5 -39.35 4.93 19.85
C ASP A 5 -38.77 3.78 19.00
N HIS A 6 -37.51 3.92 18.62
CA HIS A 6 -36.85 2.91 17.83
C HIS A 6 -36.62 1.63 18.66
N PRO A 7 -37.01 0.44 18.18
CA PRO A 7 -36.94 -0.82 18.98
C PRO A 7 -35.53 -1.18 19.46
N PHE A 8 -34.48 -0.72 18.76
CA PHE A 8 -33.09 -0.90 19.16
C PHE A 8 -32.52 0.23 20.02
N LEU A 9 -33.35 1.27 20.35
CA LEU A 9 -32.97 2.39 21.21
C LEU A 9 -33.99 2.54 22.33
N PRO A 10 -34.11 1.54 23.25
CA PRO A 10 -35.18 1.49 24.26
C PRO A 10 -35.13 2.67 25.23
N ASN A 11 -34.00 3.36 25.34
CA ASN A 11 -33.85 4.50 26.26
C ASN A 11 -34.16 5.85 25.59
N ALA A 12 -34.65 5.86 24.36
CA ALA A 12 -34.95 7.09 23.61
C ALA A 12 -36.32 7.71 23.99
N GLY A 13 -37.24 6.93 24.59
CA GLY A 13 -38.56 7.39 24.99
C GLY A 13 -38.52 8.52 26.01
N PRO A 14 -39.42 9.54 25.92
CA PRO A 14 -39.40 10.72 26.80
C PRO A 14 -39.39 10.41 28.29
N PRO A 15 -40.17 9.44 28.82
CA PRO A 15 -40.17 9.11 30.27
C PRO A 15 -38.81 8.58 30.73
N ILE A 16 -38.21 7.67 29.95
CA ILE A 16 -36.92 7.06 30.29
C ILE A 16 -35.80 8.08 30.20
N ARG A 17 -35.81 8.90 29.13
CA ARG A 17 -34.87 10.01 28.98
C ARG A 17 -34.91 10.97 30.17
N LYS A 18 -36.12 11.34 30.63
CA LYS A 18 -36.27 12.18 31.82
C LYS A 18 -35.65 11.53 33.05
N MET A 19 -35.95 10.27 33.31
CA MET A 19 -35.35 9.54 34.44
C MET A 19 -33.83 9.51 34.41
N MET A 20 -33.23 9.37 33.19
CA MET A 20 -31.78 9.37 33.01
C MET A 20 -31.19 10.76 33.28
N LEU A 21 -31.82 11.83 32.77
CA LEU A 21 -31.38 13.21 33.03
C LEU A 21 -31.50 13.57 34.52
N ASP A 22 -32.59 13.21 35.18
CA ASP A 22 -32.79 13.40 36.61
C ASP A 22 -31.71 12.64 37.43
N ALA A 23 -31.35 11.41 37.02
CA ALA A 23 -30.31 10.63 37.70
C ALA A 23 -28.88 11.22 37.48
N ILE A 24 -28.64 11.87 36.37
CA ILE A 24 -27.38 12.58 36.07
C ILE A 24 -27.35 13.94 36.78
N GLY A 25 -28.51 14.54 37.08
CA GLY A 25 -28.64 15.84 37.72
C GLY A 25 -28.60 17.02 36.74
N VAL A 26 -29.08 16.82 35.51
CA VAL A 26 -29.19 17.85 34.47
C VAL A 26 -30.62 17.96 33.96
N ALA A 27 -31.03 19.14 33.52
CA ALA A 27 -32.39 19.37 33.02
C ALA A 27 -32.55 19.02 31.53
N SER A 28 -31.47 19.01 30.77
CA SER A 28 -31.49 18.78 29.31
C SER A 28 -30.24 18.07 28.82
N ILE A 29 -30.34 17.49 27.63
CA ILE A 29 -29.17 16.90 26.92
C ILE A 29 -28.15 17.99 26.57
N GLU A 30 -28.61 19.20 26.28
CA GLU A 30 -27.77 20.35 25.92
C GLU A 30 -26.78 20.72 27.05
N GLU A 31 -27.14 20.49 28.30
CA GLU A 31 -26.27 20.74 29.44
C GLU A 31 -25.07 19.80 29.47
N LEU A 32 -25.22 18.58 28.93
CA LEU A 32 -24.12 17.60 28.82
C LEU A 32 -23.00 18.04 27.85
N TYR A 33 -23.27 19.04 27.02
CA TYR A 33 -22.31 19.63 26.09
C TYR A 33 -21.73 20.95 26.57
N SER A 34 -21.84 21.27 27.88
CA SER A 34 -21.40 22.53 28.46
C SER A 34 -19.89 22.79 28.33
N ASP A 35 -19.09 21.73 28.19
CA ASP A 35 -17.65 21.76 27.93
C ASP A 35 -17.29 22.16 26.48
N ILE A 36 -18.25 22.12 25.54
CA ILE A 36 -18.04 22.52 24.17
C ILE A 36 -18.28 24.04 24.05
N PRO A 37 -17.27 24.85 23.62
CA PRO A 37 -17.43 26.28 23.45
C PRO A 37 -18.62 26.66 22.56
N ALA A 38 -19.41 27.66 22.95
CA ALA A 38 -20.62 28.05 22.22
C ALA A 38 -20.36 28.43 20.74
N GLN A 39 -19.15 28.93 20.44
CA GLN A 39 -18.76 29.39 19.10
C GLN A 39 -18.63 28.19 18.11
N VAL A 40 -18.38 26.99 18.60
CA VAL A 40 -18.21 25.79 17.76
C VAL A 40 -19.41 24.83 17.83
N ARG A 41 -20.43 25.18 18.64
CA ARG A 41 -21.68 24.40 18.72
C ARG A 41 -22.62 24.74 17.58
N THR A 42 -23.15 23.73 16.93
CA THR A 42 -24.20 23.88 15.90
C THR A 42 -25.57 23.98 16.56
N ASN A 43 -26.21 25.15 16.45
CA ASN A 43 -27.52 25.42 17.06
C ASN A 43 -28.70 25.31 16.07
N HIS A 44 -28.46 24.74 14.92
CA HIS A 44 -29.48 24.55 13.87
C HIS A 44 -29.45 23.12 13.35
N PRO A 45 -30.58 22.58 12.86
CA PRO A 45 -30.60 21.28 12.19
C PRO A 45 -29.66 21.26 10.99
N LEU A 46 -29.05 20.12 10.73
CA LEU A 46 -28.27 19.91 9.51
C LEU A 46 -29.17 20.08 8.30
N LYS A 47 -28.70 20.78 7.27
CA LYS A 47 -29.38 20.91 5.98
C LYS A 47 -29.12 19.67 5.14
N VAL A 48 -29.73 18.57 5.54
CA VAL A 48 -29.68 17.28 4.83
C VAL A 48 -31.08 16.96 4.36
N ASP A 49 -31.21 16.68 3.07
CA ASP A 49 -32.49 16.29 2.49
C ASP A 49 -32.92 14.95 3.08
N TRP A 50 -34.23 14.90 3.45
CA TRP A 50 -34.83 13.69 3.95
C TRP A 50 -35.27 12.82 2.79
N LEU A 51 -34.76 11.61 2.69
CA LEU A 51 -35.24 10.57 1.77
C LEU A 51 -36.03 9.53 2.60
N PRO A 52 -37.33 9.35 2.33
CA PRO A 52 -38.23 8.63 3.25
C PRO A 52 -38.05 7.10 3.22
N SER A 53 -37.38 6.54 2.20
CA SER A 53 -37.21 5.11 2.08
C SER A 53 -35.79 4.72 1.65
N GLU A 54 -35.37 3.50 2.00
CA GLU A 54 -34.10 2.90 1.54
C GLU A 54 -34.03 2.85 0.01
N GLN A 55 -35.15 2.57 -0.67
CA GLN A 55 -35.24 2.56 -2.13
C GLN A 55 -34.89 3.92 -2.73
N GLU A 56 -35.42 5.00 -2.17
CA GLU A 56 -35.15 6.37 -2.65
C GLU A 56 -33.69 6.78 -2.38
N VAL A 57 -33.13 6.43 -1.21
CA VAL A 57 -31.71 6.63 -0.91
C VAL A 57 -30.84 5.89 -1.92
N LYS A 58 -31.14 4.61 -2.18
CA LYS A 58 -30.40 3.80 -3.16
C LYS A 58 -30.48 4.42 -4.56
N SER A 59 -31.67 4.75 -5.04
CA SER A 59 -31.87 5.34 -6.36
C SER A 59 -31.21 6.72 -6.51
N HIS A 60 -31.17 7.51 -5.42
CA HIS A 60 -30.47 8.79 -5.41
C HIS A 60 -28.95 8.59 -5.52
N LEU A 61 -28.38 7.71 -4.70
CA LEU A 61 -26.95 7.41 -4.72
C LEU A 61 -26.50 6.79 -6.04
N GLU A 62 -27.28 5.86 -6.61
CA GLU A 62 -26.98 5.27 -7.92
C GLU A 62 -26.90 6.31 -9.03
N ARG A 63 -27.81 7.31 -9.04
CA ARG A 63 -27.76 8.41 -10.01
C ARG A 63 -26.51 9.28 -9.84
N VAL A 64 -26.16 9.63 -8.60
CA VAL A 64 -24.97 10.44 -8.33
C VAL A 64 -23.70 9.67 -8.70
N LEU A 65 -23.62 8.40 -8.33
CA LEU A 65 -22.46 7.54 -8.59
C LEU A 65 -22.30 7.20 -10.08
N ALA A 66 -23.39 7.19 -10.87
CA ALA A 66 -23.35 6.94 -12.31
C ALA A 66 -22.57 8.00 -13.11
N GLU A 67 -22.31 9.18 -12.52
CA GLU A 67 -21.45 10.19 -13.13
C GLU A 67 -19.96 9.84 -13.07
N ASN A 68 -19.57 8.92 -12.17
CA ASN A 68 -18.19 8.47 -12.06
C ASN A 68 -17.84 7.52 -13.20
N LYS A 69 -16.57 7.54 -13.58
CA LYS A 69 -15.96 6.56 -14.48
C LYS A 69 -14.96 5.73 -13.72
N SER A 70 -15.08 4.42 -13.83
CA SER A 70 -14.21 3.45 -13.18
C SER A 70 -13.22 2.81 -14.15
N ALA A 71 -12.34 1.95 -13.64
CA ALA A 71 -11.41 1.17 -14.45
C ALA A 71 -12.11 0.16 -15.40
N SER A 72 -13.38 -0.17 -15.15
CA SER A 72 -14.20 -0.99 -16.06
C SER A 72 -14.80 -0.18 -17.21
N ASP A 73 -14.93 1.13 -17.07
CA ASP A 73 -15.54 2.02 -18.07
C ASP A 73 -14.52 2.56 -19.09
N MET A 74 -13.25 2.65 -18.69
CA MET A 74 -12.18 3.15 -19.55
C MET A 74 -10.81 2.58 -19.16
N PRO A 75 -9.86 2.45 -20.12
CA PRO A 75 -8.48 2.10 -19.80
C PRO A 75 -7.81 3.17 -18.91
N ILE A 76 -7.14 2.71 -17.85
CA ILE A 76 -6.44 3.56 -16.89
C ILE A 76 -4.95 3.21 -16.92
N PHE A 77 -4.13 4.12 -17.45
CA PHE A 77 -2.67 4.00 -17.46
C PHE A 77 -2.01 4.75 -16.29
N LEU A 78 -2.78 5.09 -15.28
CA LEU A 78 -2.31 5.69 -14.04
C LEU A 78 -1.73 4.61 -13.14
N GLY A 79 -0.52 4.83 -12.68
CA GLY A 79 0.16 3.99 -11.69
C GLY A 79 0.53 4.82 -10.46
N GLY A 80 1.66 4.50 -9.85
CA GLY A 80 2.21 5.22 -8.71
C GLY A 80 1.91 4.56 -7.36
N GLY A 81 1.96 3.23 -7.32
CA GLY A 81 1.93 2.46 -6.08
C GLY A 81 0.62 1.73 -5.77
N ILE A 82 -0.47 2.05 -6.46
CA ILE A 82 -1.73 1.30 -6.44
C ILE A 82 -2.11 0.99 -7.89
N TYR A 83 -2.42 -0.28 -8.16
CA TYR A 83 -2.54 -0.78 -9.52
C TYR A 83 -3.86 -1.52 -9.73
N ASN A 84 -4.38 -1.44 -10.97
CA ASN A 84 -5.54 -2.22 -11.37
C ASN A 84 -5.09 -3.60 -11.83
N HIS A 85 -5.25 -4.60 -10.96
CA HIS A 85 -5.03 -6.02 -11.26
C HIS A 85 -6.34 -6.79 -11.23
N TYR A 86 -6.37 -7.92 -11.91
CA TYR A 86 -7.53 -8.80 -11.86
C TYR A 86 -7.57 -9.57 -10.54
N LEU A 87 -8.64 -9.37 -9.77
CA LEU A 87 -8.89 -10.13 -8.54
C LEU A 87 -9.80 -11.33 -8.84
N PRO A 88 -9.32 -12.58 -8.70
CA PRO A 88 -10.13 -13.77 -8.94
C PRO A 88 -11.39 -13.84 -8.08
N ALA A 89 -12.50 -14.34 -8.65
CA ALA A 89 -13.78 -14.45 -7.94
C ALA A 89 -13.70 -15.30 -6.66
N ALA A 90 -12.83 -16.31 -6.65
CA ALA A 90 -12.59 -17.14 -5.47
C ALA A 90 -12.04 -16.32 -4.29
N VAL A 91 -11.13 -15.36 -4.55
CA VAL A 91 -10.59 -14.47 -3.51
C VAL A 91 -11.70 -13.59 -2.95
N LYS A 92 -12.53 -13.00 -3.82
CA LYS A 92 -13.72 -12.20 -3.39
C LYS A 92 -14.68 -13.01 -2.54
N ALA A 93 -14.93 -14.27 -2.93
CA ALA A 93 -15.80 -15.17 -2.16
C ALA A 93 -15.24 -15.48 -0.76
N ILE A 94 -13.92 -15.66 -0.63
CA ILE A 94 -13.25 -15.87 0.66
C ILE A 94 -13.31 -14.61 1.52
N LEU A 95 -13.01 -13.44 0.96
CA LEU A 95 -13.11 -12.16 1.65
C LEU A 95 -14.53 -11.84 2.12
N GLY A 96 -15.55 -12.34 1.40
CA GLY A 96 -16.98 -12.19 1.75
C GLY A 96 -17.47 -13.14 2.84
N ARG A 97 -16.66 -14.07 3.34
CA ARG A 97 -17.10 -15.03 4.35
C ARG A 97 -17.22 -14.37 5.73
N THR A 98 -18.36 -14.60 6.37
CA THR A 98 -18.68 -14.01 7.67
C THR A 98 -17.66 -14.40 8.75
N GLU A 99 -17.12 -15.62 8.68
CA GLU A 99 -16.12 -16.14 9.63
C GLU A 99 -14.84 -15.30 9.64
N PHE A 100 -14.45 -14.73 8.50
CA PHE A 100 -13.28 -13.86 8.42
C PHE A 100 -13.64 -12.38 8.68
N GLN A 101 -14.80 -11.91 8.20
CA GLN A 101 -15.22 -10.52 8.38
C GLN A 101 -15.51 -10.15 9.82
N THR A 102 -16.07 -11.05 10.61
CA THR A 102 -16.42 -10.80 12.01
C THR A 102 -15.28 -11.08 13.00
N SER A 103 -14.20 -11.68 12.56
CA SER A 103 -13.01 -11.98 13.39
C SER A 103 -12.08 -10.77 13.47
N TYR A 104 -12.36 -9.86 14.40
CA TYR A 104 -11.60 -8.62 14.55
C TYR A 104 -10.15 -8.84 14.97
N THR A 105 -9.92 -9.56 16.07
CA THR A 105 -8.58 -9.91 16.57
C THR A 105 -8.62 -11.25 17.26
N PRO A 106 -7.77 -12.20 16.86
CA PRO A 106 -7.80 -13.56 17.40
C PRO A 106 -7.07 -13.68 18.75
N TYR A 107 -7.47 -12.91 19.77
CA TYR A 107 -6.86 -12.96 21.10
C TYR A 107 -7.05 -14.31 21.79
N GLN A 108 -8.22 -14.93 21.61
CA GLN A 108 -8.50 -16.27 22.15
C GLN A 108 -8.13 -17.30 21.10
N ALA A 109 -6.93 -17.85 21.22
CA ALA A 109 -6.40 -18.80 20.25
C ALA A 109 -7.30 -20.05 20.13
N GLU A 110 -7.91 -20.48 21.22
CA GLU A 110 -8.73 -21.70 21.28
C GLU A 110 -9.92 -21.70 20.33
N ILE A 111 -10.52 -20.55 20.08
CA ILE A 111 -11.69 -20.40 19.20
C ILE A 111 -11.35 -19.76 17.86
N SER A 112 -10.07 -19.39 17.63
CA SER A 112 -9.62 -18.65 16.45
C SER A 112 -8.62 -19.43 15.60
N GLN A 113 -8.54 -20.76 15.74
CA GLN A 113 -7.52 -21.56 15.07
C GLN A 113 -7.54 -21.43 13.55
N GLY A 114 -8.71 -21.42 12.92
CA GLY A 114 -8.82 -21.27 11.47
C GLY A 114 -8.33 -19.90 10.96
N LEU A 115 -8.64 -18.81 11.69
CA LEU A 115 -8.14 -17.47 11.36
C LEU A 115 -6.62 -17.39 11.57
N LEU A 116 -6.12 -17.88 12.68
CA LEU A 116 -4.68 -17.89 12.99
C LEU A 116 -3.90 -18.72 11.98
N GLN A 117 -4.42 -19.88 11.58
CA GLN A 117 -3.82 -20.69 10.54
C GLN A 117 -3.74 -19.93 9.21
N SER A 118 -4.82 -19.29 8.77
CA SER A 118 -4.85 -18.52 7.53
C SER A 118 -3.82 -17.39 7.52
N LEU A 119 -3.65 -16.69 8.65
CA LEU A 119 -2.63 -15.64 8.81
C LEU A 119 -1.21 -16.22 8.84
N PHE A 120 -1.02 -17.38 9.46
CA PHE A 120 0.27 -18.08 9.45
C PHE A 120 0.65 -18.54 8.03
N GLU A 121 -0.32 -19.02 7.24
CA GLU A 121 -0.12 -19.38 5.85
C GLU A 121 0.28 -18.17 5.00
N PHE A 122 -0.39 -17.02 5.18
CA PHE A 122 0.04 -15.76 4.56
C PHE A 122 1.49 -15.42 4.90
N GLN A 123 1.85 -15.41 6.19
CA GLN A 123 3.23 -15.14 6.64
C GLN A 123 4.23 -16.08 5.97
N SER A 124 3.91 -17.36 5.91
CA SER A 124 4.77 -18.40 5.35
C SER A 124 4.97 -18.22 3.85
N MET A 125 3.88 -17.95 3.10
CA MET A 125 3.96 -17.73 1.66
C MET A 125 4.81 -16.50 1.31
N ILE A 126 4.63 -15.39 2.04
CA ILE A 126 5.44 -14.20 1.80
C ILE A 126 6.89 -14.41 2.26
N ALA A 127 7.12 -15.13 3.35
CA ALA A 127 8.48 -15.48 3.80
C ALA A 127 9.21 -16.33 2.77
N ASP A 128 8.55 -17.35 2.21
CA ASP A 128 9.10 -18.18 1.13
C ASP A 128 9.36 -17.36 -0.14
N LEU A 129 8.41 -16.51 -0.53
CA LEU A 129 8.51 -15.68 -1.73
C LEU A 129 9.67 -14.67 -1.64
N THR A 130 9.93 -14.15 -0.45
CA THR A 130 10.97 -13.13 -0.19
C THR A 130 12.28 -13.71 0.33
N GLN A 131 12.29 -14.99 0.75
CA GLN A 131 13.40 -15.65 1.43
C GLN A 131 13.80 -14.93 2.74
N MET A 132 12.77 -14.49 3.51
CA MET A 132 12.91 -13.93 4.84
C MET A 132 12.61 -14.97 5.92
N ASP A 133 13.19 -14.78 7.12
CA ASP A 133 12.98 -15.70 8.24
C ASP A 133 11.61 -15.52 8.90
N ALA A 134 11.07 -14.30 8.87
CA ALA A 134 9.75 -13.99 9.40
C ALA A 134 9.10 -12.81 8.69
N VAL A 135 7.77 -12.90 8.56
CA VAL A 135 6.89 -11.84 8.05
C VAL A 135 5.76 -11.65 9.07
N ASN A 136 5.31 -10.42 9.30
CA ASN A 136 4.17 -10.17 10.19
C ASN A 136 2.83 -10.52 9.53
N SER A 137 1.75 -10.51 10.31
CA SER A 137 0.42 -10.85 9.80
C SER A 137 -0.21 -9.77 8.91
N SER A 138 0.13 -8.51 9.08
CA SER A 138 -0.12 -7.36 8.17
C SER A 138 0.25 -6.01 8.80
N LEU A 139 0.36 -4.97 7.98
CA LEU A 139 0.33 -3.55 8.34
C LEU A 139 -0.74 -2.85 7.51
N TYR A 140 -0.88 -1.52 7.64
CA TYR A 140 -1.92 -0.74 6.94
C TYR A 140 -1.66 -0.67 5.44
N ASP A 141 -0.45 -0.30 5.03
CA ASP A 141 -0.01 -0.16 3.64
C ASP A 141 1.52 -0.22 3.53
N GLY A 142 2.03 -0.21 2.30
CA GLY A 142 3.46 -0.22 2.03
C GLY A 142 4.20 1.02 2.53
N SER A 143 3.56 2.18 2.59
CA SER A 143 4.16 3.42 3.11
C SER A 143 4.36 3.36 4.61
N THR A 144 3.36 2.86 5.33
CA THR A 144 3.41 2.58 6.78
C THR A 144 4.47 1.53 7.08
N ALA A 145 4.53 0.47 6.24
CA ALA A 145 5.56 -0.57 6.36
C ALA A 145 6.98 0.01 6.26
N LEU A 146 7.22 0.98 5.35
CA LEU A 146 8.50 1.68 5.25
C LEU A 146 8.80 2.51 6.51
N GLY A 147 7.80 3.22 7.03
CA GLY A 147 7.94 3.99 8.27
C GLY A 147 8.31 3.12 9.47
N GLU A 148 7.65 1.99 9.63
CA GLU A 148 7.93 1.00 10.67
C GLU A 148 9.31 0.35 10.47
N ALA A 149 9.69 0.00 9.24
CA ALA A 149 11.01 -0.56 8.92
C ALA A 149 12.15 0.42 9.27
N ALA A 150 11.98 1.72 8.97
CA ALA A 150 12.95 2.75 9.32
C ALA A 150 13.12 2.88 10.85
N ARG A 151 12.02 2.88 11.60
CA ARG A 151 12.05 2.89 13.07
C ARG A 151 12.68 1.61 13.64
N MET A 152 12.34 0.46 13.06
CA MET A 152 12.91 -0.83 13.42
C MET A 152 14.43 -0.85 13.21
N ALA A 153 14.91 -0.40 12.06
CA ALA A 153 16.32 -0.30 11.75
C ALA A 153 17.07 0.65 12.70
N SER A 154 16.46 1.81 12.99
CA SER A 154 17.03 2.77 13.95
C SER A 154 17.18 2.18 15.36
N ARG A 155 16.17 1.42 15.85
CA ARG A 155 16.25 0.74 17.15
C ARG A 155 17.29 -0.38 17.15
N ALA A 156 17.35 -1.18 16.09
CA ALA A 156 18.25 -2.33 15.99
C ALA A 156 19.71 -1.91 15.94
N THR A 157 20.02 -0.81 15.28
CA THR A 157 21.40 -0.29 15.12
C THR A 157 21.77 0.76 16.17
N GLY A 158 20.80 1.37 16.85
CA GLY A 158 21.02 2.53 17.73
C GLY A 158 21.34 3.82 16.97
N ARG A 159 21.20 3.84 15.64
CA ARG A 159 21.58 4.96 14.77
C ARG A 159 20.37 5.75 14.30
N LYS A 160 20.58 6.98 13.78
CA LYS A 160 19.51 7.94 13.53
C LYS A 160 19.48 8.49 12.09
N LYS A 161 20.14 7.86 11.13
CA LYS A 161 20.14 8.27 9.72
C LYS A 161 19.60 7.17 8.82
N ILE A 162 18.62 7.51 7.97
CA ILE A 162 18.08 6.62 6.94
C ILE A 162 18.36 7.25 5.58
N LEU A 163 18.93 6.50 4.67
CA LEU A 163 19.14 6.89 3.28
C LEU A 163 17.99 6.38 2.40
N VAL A 164 17.46 7.25 1.56
CA VAL A 164 16.37 6.93 0.62
C VAL A 164 16.70 7.40 -0.79
N PRO A 165 16.24 6.73 -1.87
CA PRO A 165 16.52 7.17 -3.23
C PRO A 165 15.74 8.44 -3.58
N ARG A 166 16.30 9.31 -4.42
CA ARG A 166 15.59 10.46 -4.99
C ARG A 166 14.35 10.05 -5.78
N SER A 167 14.34 8.84 -6.34
CA SER A 167 13.21 8.25 -7.04
C SER A 167 12.10 7.73 -6.12
N LEU A 168 12.19 7.90 -4.78
CA LEU A 168 11.14 7.44 -3.86
C LEU A 168 9.80 8.09 -4.16
N HIS A 169 8.74 7.29 -4.16
CA HIS A 169 7.36 7.78 -4.31
C HIS A 169 7.06 8.91 -3.31
N PRO A 170 6.55 10.08 -3.76
CA PRO A 170 6.35 11.26 -2.90
C PRO A 170 5.45 11.01 -1.69
N ALA A 171 4.40 10.19 -1.83
CA ALA A 171 3.53 9.83 -0.71
C ALA A 171 4.25 8.92 0.30
N LYS A 172 5.03 7.92 -0.16
CA LYS A 172 5.90 7.12 0.74
C LYS A 172 6.86 8.01 1.52
N LEU A 173 7.49 8.99 0.86
CA LEU A 173 8.39 9.94 1.52
C LEU A 173 7.66 10.78 2.58
N SER A 174 6.44 11.24 2.28
CA SER A 174 5.62 12.03 3.21
C SER A 174 5.26 11.22 4.47
N VAL A 175 4.82 9.98 4.29
CA VAL A 175 4.53 9.07 5.41
C VAL A 175 5.80 8.76 6.21
N LEU A 176 6.91 8.44 5.52
CA LEU A 176 8.19 8.15 6.16
C LEU A 176 8.65 9.32 7.05
N LYS A 177 8.51 10.58 6.60
CA LYS A 177 8.81 11.77 7.41
C LYS A 177 7.99 11.79 8.69
N ASN A 178 6.69 11.52 8.63
CA ASN A 178 5.83 11.47 9.81
C ASN A 178 6.25 10.41 10.83
N TYR A 179 6.87 9.31 10.38
CA TYR A 179 7.40 8.26 11.26
C TYR A 179 8.77 8.58 11.83
N THR A 180 9.60 9.33 11.10
CA THR A 180 11.03 9.53 11.42
C THR A 180 11.29 10.85 12.16
N GLU A 181 10.71 11.96 11.73
CA GLU A 181 10.95 13.29 12.30
C GLU A 181 10.63 13.35 13.79
N PRO A 182 9.44 12.89 14.28
CA PRO A 182 9.14 12.91 15.72
C PRO A 182 10.06 11.98 16.54
N ALA A 183 10.67 10.99 15.90
CA ALA A 183 11.63 10.07 16.55
C ALA A 183 13.08 10.56 16.50
N GLY A 184 13.33 11.75 15.94
CA GLY A 184 14.66 12.32 15.76
C GLY A 184 15.54 11.49 14.79
N ILE A 185 14.91 10.85 13.80
CA ILE A 185 15.60 10.09 12.75
C ILE A 185 15.69 10.96 11.50
N GLY A 186 16.90 11.28 11.07
CA GLY A 186 17.19 12.08 9.89
C GLY A 186 17.03 11.26 8.60
N LEU A 187 16.47 11.89 7.56
CA LEU A 187 16.42 11.34 6.23
C LEU A 187 17.40 12.05 5.32
N GLU A 188 18.21 11.28 4.59
CA GLU A 188 19.10 11.79 3.58
C GLU A 188 18.82 11.09 2.24
N THR A 189 18.89 11.84 1.14
CA THR A 189 18.55 11.34 -0.19
C THR A 189 19.81 11.05 -0.99
N PHE A 190 19.89 9.85 -1.59
CA PHE A 190 20.87 9.55 -2.63
C PHE A 190 20.24 9.61 -4.02
N MET A 191 21.06 9.92 -5.02
CA MET A 191 20.60 10.15 -6.40
C MET A 191 20.47 8.84 -7.17
N TYR A 192 19.59 8.84 -8.15
CA TYR A 192 19.56 7.82 -9.18
C TYR A 192 20.51 8.18 -10.34
N ASP A 193 20.97 7.20 -11.09
CA ASP A 193 21.73 7.41 -12.32
C ASP A 193 20.81 8.01 -13.39
N LYS A 194 21.25 9.07 -14.05
CA LYS A 194 20.42 9.86 -14.99
C LYS A 194 20.09 9.14 -16.29
N GLU A 195 20.91 8.17 -16.68
CA GLU A 195 20.72 7.38 -17.91
C GLU A 195 19.89 6.13 -17.63
N THR A 196 20.26 5.37 -16.62
CA THR A 196 19.60 4.11 -16.27
C THR A 196 18.37 4.29 -15.38
N GLY A 197 18.31 5.36 -14.59
CA GLY A 197 17.27 5.61 -13.57
C GLY A 197 17.39 4.75 -12.32
N GLY A 198 18.36 3.83 -12.27
CA GLY A 198 18.65 2.97 -11.15
C GLY A 198 19.47 3.65 -10.06
N VAL A 199 19.86 2.89 -9.04
CA VAL A 199 20.67 3.37 -7.91
C VAL A 199 22.03 3.87 -8.41
N SER A 200 22.39 5.12 -8.08
CA SER A 200 23.77 5.59 -8.25
C SER A 200 24.65 5.03 -7.13
N SER A 201 25.32 3.90 -7.41
CA SER A 201 26.20 3.23 -6.44
C SER A 201 27.30 4.15 -5.91
N ALA A 202 27.84 5.05 -6.74
CA ALA A 202 28.87 6.00 -6.32
C ALA A 202 28.32 7.03 -5.31
N ASP A 203 27.15 7.63 -5.58
CA ASP A 203 26.51 8.57 -4.67
C ASP A 203 26.10 7.89 -3.35
N LEU A 204 25.52 6.69 -3.44
CA LEU A 204 25.14 5.90 -2.27
C LEU A 204 26.36 5.59 -1.38
N GLN A 205 27.44 5.06 -1.95
CA GLN A 205 28.67 4.74 -1.20
C GLN A 205 29.26 5.94 -0.50
N SER A 206 29.18 7.12 -1.11
CA SER A 206 29.68 8.36 -0.50
C SER A 206 28.88 8.82 0.72
N LYS A 207 27.61 8.40 0.85
CA LYS A 207 26.66 8.82 1.89
C LYS A 207 26.48 7.82 3.02
N VAL A 208 26.75 6.53 2.75
CA VAL A 208 26.67 5.49 3.79
C VAL A 208 27.86 5.61 4.73
N ASP A 209 27.60 5.90 6.00
CA ASP A 209 28.59 6.11 7.03
C ASP A 209 28.24 5.36 8.35
N ARG A 210 28.97 5.69 9.43
CA ARG A 210 28.77 5.06 10.74
C ARG A 210 27.50 5.49 11.46
N ASP A 211 26.86 6.58 11.03
CA ASP A 211 25.61 7.08 11.60
C ASP A 211 24.38 6.54 10.85
N THR A 212 24.61 5.89 9.71
CA THR A 212 23.56 5.30 8.88
C THR A 212 22.98 4.07 9.57
N ALA A 213 21.68 4.13 9.90
CA ALA A 213 20.90 3.02 10.43
C ALA A 213 20.50 2.04 9.32
N ALA A 214 19.98 2.58 8.21
CA ALA A 214 19.60 1.78 7.05
C ALA A 214 19.61 2.57 5.75
N VAL A 215 19.65 1.83 4.65
CA VAL A 215 19.39 2.30 3.28
C VAL A 215 18.10 1.64 2.78
N TYR A 216 17.20 2.43 2.24
CA TYR A 216 16.04 1.94 1.52
C TYR A 216 16.27 2.00 0.02
N CYS A 217 15.91 0.93 -0.69
CA CYS A 217 15.75 0.89 -2.15
C CYS A 217 14.56 -0.01 -2.49
N GLU A 218 14.09 0.05 -3.75
CA GLU A 218 12.97 -0.79 -4.19
C GLU A 218 13.19 -1.32 -5.60
N VAL A 219 12.69 -2.53 -5.84
CA VAL A 219 12.70 -3.16 -7.16
C VAL A 219 11.40 -3.97 -7.37
N PRO A 220 10.59 -3.61 -8.43
CA PRO A 220 10.78 -2.46 -9.33
C PRO A 220 10.79 -1.12 -8.58
N SER A 221 11.54 -0.13 -9.08
CA SER A 221 11.54 1.23 -8.51
C SER A 221 10.24 1.98 -8.84
N PHE A 222 10.02 3.14 -8.22
CA PHE A 222 8.87 4.02 -8.55
C PHE A 222 8.81 4.40 -10.04
N PHE A 223 9.94 4.41 -10.75
CA PHE A 223 9.97 4.62 -12.19
C PHE A 223 9.75 3.34 -13.00
N GLY A 224 9.41 2.22 -12.35
CA GLY A 224 9.21 0.92 -12.98
C GLY A 224 10.50 0.18 -13.36
N ILE A 225 11.65 0.62 -12.87
CA ILE A 225 12.96 0.09 -13.29
C ILE A 225 13.28 -1.21 -12.57
N LEU A 226 13.69 -2.22 -13.33
CA LEU A 226 14.31 -3.44 -12.84
C LEU A 226 15.81 -3.20 -12.66
N ASP A 227 16.15 -2.66 -11.49
CA ASP A 227 17.50 -2.22 -11.18
C ASP A 227 18.37 -3.36 -10.61
N GLN A 228 19.40 -3.74 -11.33
CA GLN A 228 20.36 -4.79 -10.88
C GLN A 228 21.27 -4.30 -9.73
N GLU A 229 21.51 -2.99 -9.61
CA GLU A 229 22.35 -2.43 -8.55
C GLU A 229 21.74 -2.59 -7.16
N VAL A 230 20.42 -2.76 -7.06
CA VAL A 230 19.74 -3.03 -5.78
C VAL A 230 20.30 -4.28 -5.09
N ALA A 231 20.73 -5.29 -5.85
CA ALA A 231 21.36 -6.49 -5.29
C ALA A 231 22.72 -6.23 -4.59
N ASN A 232 23.37 -5.12 -4.89
CA ASN A 232 24.65 -4.72 -4.30
C ASN A 232 24.47 -3.87 -3.02
N VAL A 233 23.29 -3.28 -2.83
CA VAL A 233 23.01 -2.37 -1.70
C VAL A 233 23.23 -3.03 -0.33
N PRO A 234 22.80 -4.28 -0.06
CA PRO A 234 23.08 -4.93 1.22
C PRO A 234 24.58 -5.00 1.56
N SER A 235 25.41 -5.32 0.59
CA SER A 235 26.87 -5.38 0.81
C SER A 235 27.45 -4.01 1.18
N ILE A 236 26.98 -2.95 0.55
CA ILE A 236 27.37 -1.57 0.86
C ILE A 236 26.97 -1.23 2.30
N CYS A 237 25.72 -1.55 2.70
CA CYS A 237 25.20 -1.32 4.05
C CYS A 237 26.03 -2.06 5.09
N HIS A 238 26.21 -3.36 4.92
CA HIS A 238 26.90 -4.23 5.87
C HIS A 238 28.36 -3.83 6.08
N SER A 239 29.04 -3.31 5.05
CA SER A 239 30.41 -2.80 5.16
C SER A 239 30.56 -1.65 6.17
N ARG A 240 29.46 -0.98 6.53
CA ARG A 240 29.38 0.13 7.49
C ARG A 240 28.51 -0.22 8.71
N GLY A 241 28.02 -1.46 8.82
CA GLY A 241 27.14 -1.92 9.88
C GLY A 241 25.75 -1.26 9.84
N ALA A 242 25.31 -0.78 8.67
CA ALA A 242 23.97 -0.35 8.40
C ALA A 242 23.11 -1.54 7.93
N LEU A 243 21.79 -1.41 8.02
CA LEU A 243 20.85 -2.40 7.50
C LEU A 243 20.36 -2.01 6.10
N SER A 244 19.96 -2.99 5.32
CA SER A 244 19.29 -2.81 4.03
C SER A 244 17.78 -3.05 4.16
N ILE A 245 16.98 -2.12 3.66
CA ILE A 245 15.52 -2.24 3.55
C ILE A 245 15.19 -2.30 2.06
N VAL A 246 14.59 -3.39 1.60
CA VAL A 246 14.23 -3.55 0.19
C VAL A 246 12.73 -3.56 0.02
N GLY A 247 12.22 -2.60 -0.77
CA GLY A 247 10.86 -2.59 -1.26
C GLY A 247 10.69 -3.52 -2.46
N PHE A 248 9.57 -4.23 -2.54
CA PHE A 248 9.26 -5.12 -3.66
C PHE A 248 7.79 -5.04 -4.06
N ASP A 249 7.48 -5.44 -5.27
CA ASP A 249 6.11 -5.74 -5.72
C ASP A 249 5.90 -7.26 -5.61
N PRO A 250 4.83 -7.74 -4.95
CA PRO A 250 4.62 -9.18 -4.76
C PRO A 250 4.51 -9.97 -6.07
N ILE A 251 3.90 -9.41 -7.11
CA ILE A 251 3.73 -10.09 -8.40
C ILE A 251 5.08 -10.16 -9.14
N SER A 252 5.92 -9.15 -8.98
CA SER A 252 7.23 -9.09 -9.63
C SER A 252 8.15 -10.24 -9.21
N LEU A 253 7.96 -10.79 -7.99
CA LEU A 253 8.72 -11.95 -7.51
C LEU A 253 8.37 -13.27 -8.24
N GLY A 254 7.37 -13.27 -9.13
CA GLY A 254 7.16 -14.36 -10.10
C GLY A 254 8.31 -14.52 -11.10
N GLY A 255 9.16 -13.48 -11.28
CA GLY A 255 10.29 -13.52 -12.21
C GLY A 255 11.58 -12.89 -11.68
N LEU A 256 11.54 -12.16 -10.57
CA LEU A 256 12.72 -11.54 -9.98
C LEU A 256 13.30 -12.40 -8.84
N LYS A 257 14.58 -12.21 -8.61
CA LYS A 257 15.30 -12.86 -7.51
C LYS A 257 14.77 -12.36 -6.16
N PRO A 258 14.45 -13.26 -5.21
CA PRO A 258 14.00 -12.87 -3.87
C PRO A 258 14.98 -11.97 -3.14
N PRO A 259 14.52 -10.92 -2.43
CA PRO A 259 15.41 -9.99 -1.71
C PRO A 259 16.32 -10.67 -0.67
N GLY A 260 15.84 -11.72 -0.04
CA GLY A 260 16.62 -12.48 0.92
C GLY A 260 17.84 -13.18 0.31
N GLU A 261 17.78 -13.59 -0.95
CA GLU A 261 18.91 -14.26 -1.60
C GLU A 261 20.10 -13.34 -1.90
N TYR A 262 19.89 -12.03 -1.99
CA TYR A 262 20.99 -11.08 -2.14
C TYR A 262 21.29 -10.28 -0.86
N GLY A 263 20.75 -10.73 0.29
CA GLY A 263 21.17 -10.27 1.60
C GLY A 263 20.39 -9.10 2.19
N ALA A 264 19.15 -8.82 1.71
CA ALA A 264 18.29 -7.86 2.37
C ALA A 264 18.02 -8.24 3.83
N ASP A 265 18.07 -7.26 4.74
CA ASP A 265 17.79 -7.46 6.18
C ASP A 265 16.31 -7.32 6.49
N ILE A 266 15.65 -6.35 5.86
CA ILE A 266 14.24 -6.05 6.01
C ILE A 266 13.64 -5.91 4.62
N VAL A 267 12.44 -6.44 4.42
CA VAL A 267 11.68 -6.25 3.20
C VAL A 267 10.33 -5.60 3.51
N ILE A 268 9.84 -4.76 2.58
CA ILE A 268 8.52 -4.15 2.68
C ILE A 268 7.80 -4.21 1.34
N ALA A 269 6.47 -4.29 1.38
CA ALA A 269 5.67 -4.21 0.15
C ALA A 269 4.29 -3.59 0.40
N GLU A 270 3.68 -3.16 -0.72
CA GLU A 270 2.24 -2.98 -0.82
C GLU A 270 1.63 -4.25 -1.41
N GLY A 271 0.73 -4.87 -0.67
CA GLY A 271 0.08 -6.12 -1.06
C GLY A 271 -1.32 -5.95 -1.63
N GLN A 272 -1.77 -4.73 -1.92
CA GLN A 272 -3.10 -4.47 -2.48
C GLN A 272 -3.32 -5.28 -3.77
N SER A 273 -2.33 -5.34 -4.65
CA SER A 273 -2.38 -6.01 -5.95
C SER A 273 -2.71 -7.50 -5.90
N ILE A 274 -2.44 -8.16 -4.77
CA ILE A 274 -2.70 -9.59 -4.55
C ILE A 274 -3.83 -9.87 -3.55
N SER A 275 -4.51 -8.83 -3.07
CA SER A 275 -5.48 -8.97 -1.97
C SER A 275 -6.84 -8.35 -2.23
N THR A 276 -6.91 -7.21 -2.90
CA THR A 276 -8.15 -6.47 -3.11
C THR A 276 -8.12 -5.61 -4.38
N GLU A 277 -9.29 -5.21 -4.84
CA GLU A 277 -9.43 -4.22 -5.92
C GLU A 277 -9.08 -2.80 -5.43
N MET A 278 -8.91 -1.86 -6.36
CA MET A 278 -8.78 -0.45 -6.01
C MET A 278 -10.09 0.08 -5.39
N ASN A 279 -10.00 0.71 -4.21
CA ASN A 279 -11.15 1.18 -3.43
C ASN A 279 -10.93 2.61 -2.93
N PHE A 280 -10.95 3.59 -3.82
CA PHE A 280 -10.90 5.03 -3.44
C PHE A 280 -9.81 5.41 -2.42
N GLY A 281 -8.68 4.70 -2.41
CA GLY A 281 -7.55 4.94 -1.51
C GLY A 281 -7.42 3.98 -0.33
N GLY A 282 -8.21 2.95 -0.26
CA GLY A 282 -8.11 1.89 0.76
C GLY A 282 -9.30 0.96 0.74
N PRO A 283 -9.21 -0.17 1.46
CA PRO A 283 -8.06 -0.64 2.21
C PRO A 283 -6.89 -1.09 1.32
N ALA A 284 -5.70 -1.12 1.90
CA ALA A 284 -4.46 -1.61 1.31
C ALA A 284 -3.94 -2.82 2.11
N LEU A 285 -2.69 -3.26 1.90
CA LEU A 285 -2.09 -4.35 2.69
C LEU A 285 -0.59 -4.11 2.84
N GLY A 286 -0.17 -3.58 3.98
CA GLY A 286 1.25 -3.44 4.29
C GLY A 286 1.88 -4.79 4.63
N ILE A 287 3.01 -5.06 4.01
CA ILE A 287 3.84 -6.25 4.24
C ILE A 287 5.19 -5.81 4.81
N ILE A 288 5.66 -6.47 5.87
CA ILE A 288 7.02 -6.33 6.38
C ILE A 288 7.56 -7.69 6.79
N GLY A 289 8.77 -7.98 6.35
CA GLY A 289 9.52 -9.17 6.73
C GLY A 289 10.94 -8.85 7.10
N CYS A 290 11.62 -9.74 7.80
CA CYS A 290 12.99 -9.53 8.21
C CYS A 290 13.76 -10.85 8.39
N ARG A 291 15.08 -10.72 8.49
CA ARG A 291 16.02 -11.82 8.74
C ARG A 291 16.70 -11.65 10.09
N GLY A 292 16.90 -12.77 10.78
CA GLY A 292 17.65 -12.85 12.03
C GLY A 292 16.80 -12.55 13.27
N GLU A 293 17.10 -13.30 14.35
CA GLU A 293 16.33 -13.28 15.60
C GLU A 293 16.20 -11.88 16.22
N ASN A 294 17.25 -11.07 16.14
CA ASN A 294 17.24 -9.71 16.69
C ASN A 294 16.17 -8.82 16.01
N LEU A 295 16.05 -8.91 14.68
CA LEU A 295 15.05 -8.16 13.94
C LEU A 295 13.64 -8.72 14.14
N ILE A 296 13.48 -10.06 14.21
CA ILE A 296 12.20 -10.70 14.48
C ILE A 296 11.60 -10.20 15.81
N ARG A 297 12.43 -10.06 16.84
CA ARG A 297 12.00 -9.52 18.14
C ARG A 297 11.55 -8.05 18.09
N GLN A 298 11.89 -7.33 17.04
CA GLN A 298 11.54 -5.92 16.83
C GLN A 298 10.49 -5.71 15.72
N LEU A 299 10.06 -6.78 15.07
CA LEU A 299 9.10 -6.73 13.97
C LEU A 299 7.79 -6.08 14.44
N PRO A 300 7.28 -5.04 13.77
CA PRO A 300 6.02 -4.38 14.15
C PRO A 300 4.81 -5.25 13.84
N GLY A 301 3.67 -4.94 14.47
CA GLY A 301 2.43 -5.65 14.25
C GLY A 301 2.38 -7.03 14.89
N ARG A 302 1.37 -7.81 14.51
CA ARG A 302 1.14 -9.15 15.06
C ARG A 302 1.95 -10.20 14.32
N LEU A 303 2.38 -11.20 15.07
CA LEU A 303 3.08 -12.37 14.56
C LEU A 303 2.38 -13.63 15.04
N ILE A 304 2.07 -14.52 14.13
CA ILE A 304 1.45 -15.80 14.41
C ILE A 304 2.52 -16.89 14.42
N GLY A 305 2.55 -17.65 15.48
CA GLY A 305 3.43 -18.82 15.62
C GLY A 305 2.65 -20.12 15.52
N MET A 306 3.32 -21.17 15.13
CA MET A 306 2.80 -22.55 15.09
C MET A 306 3.43 -23.38 16.19
N THR A 307 2.62 -24.20 16.84
CA THR A 307 3.02 -25.21 17.80
C THR A 307 2.24 -26.50 17.56
N THR A 308 2.28 -27.44 18.48
CA THR A 308 1.48 -28.65 18.46
C THR A 308 0.60 -28.73 19.71
N THR A 309 -0.49 -29.51 19.63
CA THR A 309 -1.29 -29.90 20.79
C THR A 309 -0.45 -30.64 21.83
N LEU A 310 -0.92 -30.73 23.10
CA LEU A 310 -0.16 -31.37 24.16
C LEU A 310 0.17 -32.83 23.89
N ASP A 311 -0.66 -33.55 23.13
CA ASP A 311 -0.41 -34.91 22.68
C ASP A 311 0.48 -35.00 21.40
N GLY A 312 0.87 -33.84 20.85
CA GLY A 312 1.77 -33.74 19.68
C GLY A 312 1.14 -34.17 18.35
N LYS A 313 -0.18 -34.41 18.29
CA LYS A 313 -0.83 -35.01 17.10
C LYS A 313 -1.29 -33.94 16.09
N GLU A 314 -1.67 -32.75 16.56
CA GLU A 314 -2.23 -31.71 15.72
C GLU A 314 -1.42 -30.43 15.80
N LYS A 315 -1.43 -29.63 14.71
CA LYS A 315 -0.89 -28.29 14.70
C LYS A 315 -1.81 -27.35 15.45
N ALA A 316 -1.24 -26.40 16.18
CA ALA A 316 -1.96 -25.34 16.86
C ALA A 316 -1.29 -23.99 16.58
N PHE A 317 -2.06 -22.93 16.56
CA PHE A 317 -1.60 -21.59 16.20
C PHE A 317 -1.93 -20.60 17.32
N SER A 318 -1.04 -19.63 17.53
CA SER A 318 -1.20 -18.60 18.56
C SER A 318 -0.50 -17.33 18.14
N MET A 319 -0.97 -16.18 18.62
CA MET A 319 -0.20 -14.93 18.54
C MET A 319 1.03 -15.04 19.46
N VAL A 320 2.19 -14.69 18.92
CA VAL A 320 3.47 -14.76 19.64
C VAL A 320 4.09 -13.38 19.80
N LEU A 321 5.02 -13.25 20.76
CA LEU A 321 5.73 -12.00 21.06
C LEU A 321 4.81 -10.81 21.38
N GLN A 322 3.61 -11.05 21.92
CA GLN A 322 2.61 -10.01 22.25
C GLN A 322 3.11 -8.95 23.24
N THR A 323 4.13 -9.27 24.04
CA THR A 323 4.73 -8.32 24.99
C THR A 323 5.31 -7.07 24.33
N ARG A 324 5.43 -7.01 22.99
CA ARG A 324 5.87 -5.84 22.23
C ARG A 324 4.75 -4.83 21.98
N GLU A 325 3.49 -5.24 22.14
CA GLU A 325 2.31 -4.44 21.75
C GLU A 325 2.03 -3.33 22.77
N GLN A 326 1.38 -2.25 22.30
CA GLN A 326 1.16 -1.03 23.09
C GLN A 326 0.25 -1.24 24.29
N HIS A 327 -0.71 -2.15 24.27
CA HIS A 327 -1.59 -2.44 25.40
C HIS A 327 -0.87 -3.11 26.57
N ILE A 328 0.33 -3.67 26.34
CA ILE A 328 1.20 -4.24 27.35
C ILE A 328 2.34 -3.26 27.69
N ARG A 329 3.08 -2.79 26.69
CA ARG A 329 4.29 -1.98 26.85
C ARG A 329 4.04 -0.48 26.92
N ARG A 330 2.84 -0.01 26.57
CA ARG A 330 2.45 1.41 26.54
C ARG A 330 3.42 2.23 25.71
N GLU A 331 4.02 3.29 26.28
CA GLU A 331 5.00 4.15 25.62
C GLU A 331 6.30 3.45 25.19
N LYS A 332 6.58 2.27 25.73
CA LYS A 332 7.74 1.43 25.39
C LYS A 332 7.43 0.39 24.31
N ALA A 333 6.26 0.43 23.72
CA ALA A 333 5.89 -0.49 22.65
C ALA A 333 6.81 -0.35 21.43
N THR A 334 7.02 -1.46 20.75
CA THR A 334 7.84 -1.48 19.54
C THR A 334 7.21 -0.69 18.40
N SER A 335 5.87 -0.70 18.33
CA SER A 335 5.06 -0.01 17.33
C SER A 335 3.71 0.38 17.92
N ASN A 336 3.07 1.39 17.33
CA ASN A 336 1.71 1.81 17.67
C ASN A 336 0.64 1.12 16.78
N ILE A 337 1.02 0.20 15.92
CA ILE A 337 0.10 -0.60 15.11
C ILE A 337 -0.75 -1.47 16.06
N CYS A 338 -2.07 -1.30 16.00
CA CYS A 338 -3.02 -2.05 16.80
C CYS A 338 -3.94 -2.89 15.90
N THR A 339 -4.89 -2.25 15.23
CA THR A 339 -5.71 -2.88 14.18
C THR A 339 -4.91 -2.90 12.87
N ASN A 340 -5.06 -3.94 12.08
CA ASN A 340 -4.34 -4.11 10.83
C ASN A 340 -5.24 -4.77 9.76
N GLU A 341 -4.69 -4.98 8.57
CA GLU A 341 -5.42 -5.48 7.41
C GLU A 341 -5.42 -7.03 7.33
N ALA A 342 -5.73 -7.70 8.45
CA ALA A 342 -5.70 -9.16 8.54
C ALA A 342 -6.63 -9.85 7.53
N LEU A 343 -7.81 -9.28 7.25
CA LEU A 343 -8.72 -9.81 6.24
C LEU A 343 -8.06 -9.84 4.85
N PHE A 344 -7.35 -8.76 4.48
CA PHE A 344 -6.67 -8.70 3.18
C PHE A 344 -5.41 -9.57 3.14
N ALA A 345 -4.76 -9.84 4.26
CA ALA A 345 -3.71 -10.86 4.35
C ALA A 345 -4.25 -12.26 4.00
N ILE A 346 -5.47 -12.59 4.46
CA ILE A 346 -6.14 -13.84 4.09
C ILE A 346 -6.48 -13.84 2.59
N GLY A 347 -6.94 -12.71 2.05
CA GLY A 347 -7.16 -12.55 0.61
C GLY A 347 -5.91 -12.81 -0.20
N ALA A 348 -4.76 -12.27 0.24
CA ALA A 348 -3.46 -12.49 -0.38
C ALA A 348 -3.01 -13.95 -0.32
N ALA A 349 -3.22 -14.64 0.81
CA ALA A 349 -2.95 -16.07 0.92
C ALA A 349 -3.79 -16.90 -0.06
N ALA A 350 -5.08 -16.57 -0.17
CA ALA A 350 -5.98 -17.21 -1.14
C ALA A 350 -5.54 -16.96 -2.58
N TYR A 351 -5.14 -15.72 -2.90
CA TYR A 351 -4.65 -15.34 -4.23
C TYR A 351 -3.39 -16.12 -4.61
N LEU A 352 -2.37 -16.11 -3.72
CA LEU A 352 -1.12 -16.82 -3.95
C LEU A 352 -1.32 -18.35 -4.05
N SER A 353 -2.21 -18.91 -3.22
CA SER A 353 -2.56 -20.34 -3.28
C SER A 353 -3.23 -20.72 -4.60
N LEU A 354 -4.10 -19.84 -5.13
CA LEU A 354 -4.79 -20.06 -6.38
C LEU A 354 -3.85 -20.02 -7.58
N LEU A 355 -2.92 -19.06 -7.62
CA LEU A 355 -1.96 -18.92 -8.70
C LEU A 355 -0.86 -19.98 -8.62
N GLY A 356 -0.34 -20.25 -7.44
CA GLY A 356 0.86 -21.02 -7.24
C GLY A 356 2.09 -20.43 -7.96
N PRO A 357 3.26 -21.07 -7.89
CA PRO A 357 4.48 -20.55 -8.51
C PRO A 357 4.38 -20.37 -10.03
N LYS A 358 3.68 -21.29 -10.70
CA LYS A 358 3.50 -21.24 -12.16
C LYS A 358 2.60 -20.08 -12.59
N GLY A 359 1.48 -19.90 -11.89
CA GLY A 359 0.54 -18.80 -12.19
C GLY A 359 1.14 -17.44 -11.92
N LEU A 360 1.88 -17.28 -10.81
CA LEU A 360 2.57 -16.05 -10.48
C LEU A 360 3.62 -15.68 -11.52
N ARG A 361 4.39 -16.68 -12.00
CA ARG A 361 5.35 -16.49 -13.09
C ARG A 361 4.67 -16.06 -14.38
N GLN A 362 3.60 -16.73 -14.79
CA GLN A 362 2.85 -16.38 -16.00
C GLN A 362 2.26 -14.99 -15.93
N LEU A 363 1.80 -14.57 -14.74
CA LEU A 363 1.29 -13.22 -14.52
C LEU A 363 2.41 -12.18 -14.67
N PHE A 364 3.57 -12.40 -14.05
CA PHE A 364 4.76 -11.56 -14.22
C PHE A 364 5.14 -11.42 -15.70
N GLU A 365 5.27 -12.53 -16.41
CA GLU A 365 5.62 -12.56 -17.84
C GLU A 365 4.60 -11.80 -18.70
N SER A 366 3.29 -11.96 -18.41
CA SER A 366 2.22 -11.25 -19.10
C SER A 366 2.34 -9.71 -18.93
N ILE A 367 2.57 -9.24 -17.70
CA ILE A 367 2.77 -7.81 -17.43
C ILE A 367 4.02 -7.28 -18.14
N LEU A 368 5.13 -8.01 -18.06
CA LEU A 368 6.40 -7.63 -18.70
C LEU A 368 6.25 -7.47 -20.22
N VAL A 369 5.58 -8.43 -20.87
CA VAL A 369 5.34 -8.40 -22.32
C VAL A 369 4.45 -7.21 -22.70
N LYS A 370 3.36 -6.97 -21.97
CA LYS A 370 2.44 -5.86 -22.24
C LYS A 370 3.09 -4.50 -21.98
N THR A 371 3.90 -4.38 -20.93
CA THR A 371 4.69 -3.17 -20.67
C THR A 371 5.67 -2.90 -21.79
N SER A 372 6.40 -3.92 -22.24
CA SER A 372 7.33 -3.81 -23.36
C SER A 372 6.62 -3.43 -24.66
N TYR A 373 5.43 -3.97 -24.91
CA TYR A 373 4.60 -3.61 -26.05
C TYR A 373 4.18 -2.14 -26.00
N ALA A 374 3.71 -1.65 -24.85
CA ALA A 374 3.32 -0.25 -24.70
C ALA A 374 4.51 0.70 -24.90
N ILE A 375 5.68 0.38 -24.34
CA ILE A 375 6.91 1.14 -24.54
C ILE A 375 7.25 1.19 -26.03
N LYS A 376 7.22 0.06 -26.75
CA LYS A 376 7.49 -0.01 -28.18
C LYS A 376 6.52 0.88 -28.98
N MET A 377 5.22 0.74 -28.74
CA MET A 377 4.20 1.51 -29.46
C MET A 377 4.32 3.01 -29.26
N LEU A 378 4.63 3.44 -28.04
CA LEU A 378 4.81 4.88 -27.75
C LEU A 378 6.15 5.43 -28.20
N SER A 379 7.20 4.60 -28.31
CA SER A 379 8.53 5.02 -28.78
C SER A 379 8.55 5.37 -30.28
N GLU A 380 7.56 4.92 -31.05
CA GLU A 380 7.40 5.25 -32.46
C GLU A 380 6.82 6.66 -32.68
N LEU A 381 6.30 7.31 -31.63
CA LEU A 381 5.67 8.62 -31.74
C LEU A 381 6.70 9.76 -31.81
N PRO A 382 6.58 10.69 -32.76
CA PRO A 382 7.43 11.87 -32.82
C PRO A 382 7.32 12.69 -31.52
N GLY A 383 8.45 13.19 -31.00
CA GLY A 383 8.43 14.05 -29.82
C GLY A 383 8.15 13.36 -28.47
N VAL A 384 8.02 12.05 -28.45
CA VAL A 384 7.95 11.25 -27.22
C VAL A 384 9.27 10.52 -27.01
N VAL A 385 9.82 10.60 -25.80
CA VAL A 385 10.99 9.81 -25.37
C VAL A 385 10.51 8.79 -24.36
N VAL A 386 10.44 7.53 -24.80
CA VAL A 386 9.99 6.40 -23.96
C VAL A 386 10.75 5.12 -24.34
N PRO A 387 11.27 4.38 -23.40
CA PRO A 387 11.33 4.78 -21.97
C PRO A 387 12.33 5.95 -21.77
N ARG A 388 12.11 6.75 -20.73
CA ARG A 388 13.02 7.86 -20.37
C ARG A 388 14.37 7.35 -19.90
N PHE A 389 14.39 6.17 -19.32
CA PHE A 389 15.58 5.51 -18.78
C PHE A 389 15.91 4.24 -19.56
N THR A 390 17.19 3.90 -19.66
CA THR A 390 17.66 2.78 -20.51
C THR A 390 17.56 1.40 -19.86
N SER A 391 17.34 1.32 -18.54
CA SER A 391 17.15 0.06 -17.83
C SER A 391 15.88 -0.69 -18.25
N PRO A 392 15.80 -2.01 -18.05
CA PRO A 392 14.55 -2.76 -18.22
C PRO A 392 13.44 -2.26 -17.29
N HIS A 393 12.21 -2.29 -17.78
CA HIS A 393 11.03 -1.81 -17.03
C HIS A 393 10.03 -2.93 -16.81
N TYR A 394 9.32 -2.84 -15.71
CA TYR A 394 8.21 -3.71 -15.35
C TYR A 394 7.03 -2.89 -14.86
N GLN A 395 5.85 -3.15 -15.43
CA GLN A 395 4.58 -2.54 -15.08
C GLN A 395 4.52 -1.03 -15.27
N GLU A 396 5.51 -0.29 -14.82
CA GLU A 396 5.59 1.17 -14.97
C GLU A 396 6.77 1.60 -15.81
N PHE A 397 6.62 2.75 -16.44
CA PHE A 397 7.71 3.40 -17.20
C PHE A 397 7.46 4.91 -17.33
N VAL A 398 8.53 5.67 -17.40
CA VAL A 398 8.47 7.13 -17.60
C VAL A 398 8.52 7.46 -19.09
N ALA A 399 7.55 8.27 -19.55
CA ALA A 399 7.55 8.88 -20.86
C ALA A 399 7.71 10.39 -20.74
N SER A 400 8.61 10.99 -21.55
CA SER A 400 8.86 12.43 -21.62
C SER A 400 8.33 12.98 -22.93
N PHE A 401 7.66 14.13 -22.87
CA PHE A 401 7.03 14.76 -24.02
C PHE A 401 7.76 16.05 -24.38
N LYS A 402 8.20 16.18 -25.63
CA LYS A 402 8.78 17.42 -26.14
C LYS A 402 7.68 18.47 -26.27
N GLY A 403 7.91 19.64 -25.69
CA GLY A 403 6.93 20.72 -25.74
C GLY A 403 7.20 21.80 -24.72
N THR A 404 6.32 22.80 -24.69
CA THR A 404 6.35 23.89 -23.71
C THR A 404 5.72 23.46 -22.41
N LYS A 405 5.98 24.20 -21.32
CA LYS A 405 5.35 23.98 -20.02
C LYS A 405 3.82 23.84 -20.14
N GLY A 406 3.28 22.79 -19.55
CA GLY A 406 1.85 22.48 -19.56
C GLY A 406 1.41 21.58 -20.74
N THR A 407 2.32 21.12 -21.60
CA THR A 407 2.00 20.15 -22.67
C THR A 407 1.35 18.89 -22.11
N LEU A 408 1.95 18.29 -21.07
CA LEU A 408 1.42 17.08 -20.44
C LEU A 408 0.03 17.28 -19.83
N ALA A 409 -0.23 18.44 -19.20
CA ALA A 409 -1.55 18.71 -18.61
C ALA A 409 -2.66 18.76 -19.67
N ARG A 410 -2.37 19.38 -20.85
CA ARG A 410 -3.29 19.40 -22.00
C ARG A 410 -3.49 17.99 -22.56
N LEU A 411 -2.40 17.25 -22.72
CA LEU A 411 -2.44 15.85 -23.17
C LEU A 411 -3.35 15.00 -22.27
N ASN A 412 -3.10 14.97 -20.96
CA ASN A 412 -3.90 14.18 -20.02
C ASN A 412 -5.37 14.60 -20.01
N LYS A 413 -5.67 15.91 -20.08
CA LYS A 413 -7.05 16.40 -20.18
C LYS A 413 -7.75 15.89 -21.45
N SER A 414 -7.03 15.89 -22.57
CA SER A 414 -7.59 15.42 -23.82
C SER A 414 -7.73 13.90 -23.88
N LEU A 415 -6.78 13.13 -23.32
CA LEU A 415 -6.91 11.69 -23.18
C LEU A 415 -8.17 11.34 -22.35
N LEU A 416 -8.37 12.02 -21.22
CA LEU A 416 -9.52 11.80 -20.36
C LEU A 416 -10.84 12.10 -21.08
N SER A 417 -10.92 13.19 -21.85
CA SER A 417 -12.13 13.51 -22.63
C SER A 417 -12.41 12.51 -23.77
N ASN A 418 -11.40 11.73 -24.20
CA ASN A 418 -11.53 10.65 -25.17
C ASN A 418 -11.64 9.25 -24.52
N GLY A 419 -11.94 9.19 -23.22
CA GLY A 419 -12.19 7.95 -22.50
C GLY A 419 -10.92 7.10 -22.29
N VAL A 420 -9.81 7.75 -21.98
CA VAL A 420 -8.55 7.11 -21.55
C VAL A 420 -7.96 7.92 -20.40
N HIS A 421 -7.66 7.31 -19.28
CA HIS A 421 -6.91 7.98 -18.23
C HIS A 421 -5.40 7.81 -18.51
N GLY A 422 -4.71 8.93 -18.77
CA GLY A 422 -3.28 8.95 -19.04
C GLY A 422 -2.41 8.70 -17.82
N GLY A 423 -1.08 8.84 -18.01
CA GLY A 423 -0.10 8.62 -16.95
C GLY A 423 -0.09 9.70 -15.87
N LYS A 424 0.48 9.36 -14.71
CA LYS A 424 0.69 10.29 -13.59
C LYS A 424 1.74 11.34 -13.94
N SER A 425 1.39 12.62 -13.85
CA SER A 425 2.35 13.71 -14.06
C SER A 425 3.46 13.68 -13.01
N LEU A 426 4.70 13.77 -13.45
CA LEU A 426 5.91 13.84 -12.62
C LEU A 426 6.45 15.27 -12.48
N VAL A 427 5.88 16.23 -13.20
CA VAL A 427 6.38 17.62 -13.31
C VAL A 427 6.60 18.30 -11.96
N LYS A 428 5.69 18.07 -11.00
CA LYS A 428 5.76 18.67 -9.66
C LYS A 428 6.81 18.00 -8.78
N ASP A 429 6.83 16.67 -8.80
CA ASP A 429 7.61 15.87 -7.84
C ASP A 429 9.05 15.63 -8.33
N PHE A 430 9.23 15.59 -9.65
CA PHE A 430 10.51 15.36 -10.34
C PHE A 430 10.74 16.40 -11.45
N PRO A 431 10.90 17.69 -11.09
CA PRO A 431 11.04 18.77 -12.06
C PRO A 431 12.25 18.59 -13.00
N GLU A 432 13.25 17.83 -12.56
CA GLU A 432 14.43 17.46 -13.36
C GLU A 432 14.11 16.59 -14.58
N LEU A 433 12.94 15.94 -14.60
CA LEU A 433 12.46 15.13 -15.73
C LEU A 433 11.66 15.94 -16.75
N GLY A 434 11.33 17.22 -16.46
CA GLY A 434 10.54 18.08 -17.35
C GLY A 434 9.11 17.57 -17.53
N GLU A 435 8.53 17.79 -18.73
CA GLU A 435 7.16 17.36 -19.09
C GLU A 435 7.10 15.82 -19.22
N SER A 436 7.11 15.12 -18.09
CA SER A 436 7.16 13.67 -18.01
C SER A 436 6.01 13.10 -17.20
N ALA A 437 5.55 11.91 -17.61
CA ALA A 437 4.53 11.15 -16.91
C ALA A 437 4.97 9.71 -16.65
N LEU A 438 4.51 9.14 -15.56
CA LEU A 438 4.61 7.73 -15.23
C LEU A 438 3.37 7.02 -15.77
N PHE A 439 3.57 6.08 -16.69
CA PHE A 439 2.52 5.21 -17.22
C PHE A 439 2.60 3.84 -16.56
N CYS A 440 1.45 3.22 -16.38
CA CYS A 440 1.31 1.87 -15.82
C CYS A 440 0.58 0.96 -16.79
N VAL A 441 1.07 -0.27 -16.94
CA VAL A 441 0.45 -1.34 -17.73
C VAL A 441 0.47 -2.63 -16.92
N THR A 442 -0.72 -3.21 -16.72
CA THR A 442 -0.90 -4.50 -16.02
C THR A 442 -1.45 -5.55 -16.98
N GLU A 443 -1.72 -6.75 -16.49
CA GLU A 443 -2.37 -7.83 -17.26
C GLU A 443 -3.78 -7.47 -17.73
N THR A 444 -4.44 -6.49 -17.09
CA THR A 444 -5.80 -6.07 -17.45
C THR A 444 -5.87 -5.24 -18.73
N HIS A 445 -4.74 -4.70 -19.18
CA HIS A 445 -4.69 -3.93 -20.43
C HIS A 445 -4.67 -4.85 -21.65
N SER A 446 -5.59 -4.64 -22.60
CA SER A 446 -5.54 -5.30 -23.89
C SER A 446 -4.62 -4.56 -24.88
N ALA A 447 -4.25 -5.23 -25.96
CA ALA A 447 -3.47 -4.58 -27.04
C ALA A 447 -4.23 -3.39 -27.63
N GLU A 448 -5.56 -3.55 -27.82
CA GLU A 448 -6.42 -2.48 -28.35
C GLU A 448 -6.47 -1.25 -27.44
N ALA A 449 -6.40 -1.44 -26.12
CA ALA A 449 -6.34 -0.32 -25.16
C ALA A 449 -5.01 0.45 -25.30
N ILE A 450 -3.89 -0.27 -25.48
CA ILE A 450 -2.56 0.32 -25.70
C ILE A 450 -2.51 1.03 -27.04
N ASP A 451 -3.03 0.42 -28.11
CA ASP A 451 -3.10 1.02 -29.44
C ASP A 451 -4.00 2.28 -29.44
N LYS A 452 -5.11 2.26 -28.70
CA LYS A 452 -5.95 3.45 -28.50
C LYS A 452 -5.19 4.59 -27.83
N LEU A 453 -4.41 4.30 -26.78
CA LEU A 453 -3.56 5.30 -26.14
C LEU A 453 -2.58 5.91 -27.12
N ARG A 454 -1.85 5.09 -27.91
CA ARG A 454 -0.92 5.53 -28.95
C ARG A 454 -1.59 6.47 -29.96
N LEU A 455 -2.70 6.03 -30.55
CA LEU A 455 -3.43 6.81 -31.55
C LEU A 455 -3.92 8.16 -31.03
N LEU A 456 -4.37 8.22 -29.78
CA LEU A 456 -4.82 9.47 -29.18
C LEU A 456 -3.65 10.42 -28.94
N ILE A 457 -2.50 9.93 -28.47
CA ILE A 457 -1.30 10.76 -28.28
C ILE A 457 -0.82 11.31 -29.63
N GLU A 458 -0.78 10.49 -30.68
CA GLU A 458 -0.40 10.87 -32.05
C GLU A 458 -1.26 12.03 -32.57
N LYS A 459 -2.59 11.87 -32.55
CA LYS A 459 -3.55 12.90 -32.97
C LYS A 459 -3.41 14.22 -32.21
N LEU A 460 -3.05 14.17 -30.92
CA LEU A 460 -2.91 15.35 -30.08
C LEU A 460 -1.58 16.09 -30.29
N GLN A 461 -0.60 15.44 -30.93
CA GLN A 461 0.66 16.06 -31.31
C GLN A 461 0.57 16.76 -32.69
N GLU A 462 -0.37 16.32 -33.53
CA GLU A 462 -0.63 16.92 -34.85
C GLU A 462 -1.54 18.17 -34.79
N ALA A 463 -2.30 18.34 -33.71
CA ALA A 463 -3.25 19.44 -33.47
C ALA A 463 -2.60 20.60 -32.68
#